data_5974619ab5dd312106f48921ee7672e5
#
_entry.id   5974619ab5dd312106f48921ee7672e5
#
_cell.length_a   1.000
_cell.length_b   1.000
_cell.length_c   1.000
_cell.angle_alpha   90.00
_cell.angle_beta   90.00
_cell.angle_gamma   90.00
#
_symmetry.space_group_name_H-M   'P 1'
#
loop_
_entity.id
_entity.type
_entity.pdbx_description
1 polymer ?
#
loop_
_entity_poly.entity_id
_entity_poly.type
_entity_poly.pdbx_seq_one_letter_code
_entity_poly.pdbx_strand_id
1 'polypeptide(L)'
;MGLSADLLALLPRLTSMRESGSRADLRGANLYGADLRGANLRGANLYGADLRGADLRGADLYGADLRGADLRDANLRGANLRGANLYGANLYGANLPDLTFVILGEKYFISITNGEYVRAGCQNHTVEEWRKYSKQEIAEMDGRKALKFYPRLLDIIDFYIGKGERPDWLTSKEYADEVTE
;
A
#
# COMPACT_ATOMS: atom_id res chain seq x y z
N MET A 1 -11.63 6.10 29.95
CA MET A 1 -10.54 5.14 29.76
C MET A 1 -9.31 5.96 29.39
N GLY A 2 -8.26 5.92 30.26
CA GLY A 2 -7.03 6.68 30.00
C GLY A 2 -6.22 6.06 28.87
N LEU A 3 -5.48 6.90 28.14
CA LEU A 3 -4.49 6.46 27.17
C LEU A 3 -3.46 5.54 27.87
N SER A 4 -3.02 4.45 27.21
CA SER A 4 -1.97 3.62 27.77
C SER A 4 -0.68 4.43 27.96
N ALA A 5 0.17 4.04 28.90
CA ALA A 5 1.45 4.71 29.15
C ALA A 5 2.31 4.82 27.87
N ASP A 6 2.22 3.82 27.01
CA ASP A 6 2.91 3.79 25.71
C ASP A 6 2.38 4.84 24.75
N LEU A 7 1.07 5.06 24.73
CA LEU A 7 0.44 6.10 23.90
C LEU A 7 0.80 7.51 24.41
N LEU A 8 0.86 7.69 25.75
CA LEU A 8 1.32 8.94 26.37
C LEU A 8 2.78 9.25 26.04
N ALA A 9 3.64 8.23 25.94
CA ALA A 9 5.04 8.37 25.52
C ALA A 9 5.20 8.74 24.05
N LEU A 10 4.19 8.44 23.21
CA LEU A 10 4.18 8.75 21.78
C LEU A 10 3.58 10.14 21.46
N LEU A 11 2.77 10.72 22.37
CA LEU A 11 2.17 12.05 22.21
C LEU A 11 3.19 13.14 21.86
N PRO A 12 4.38 13.24 22.49
CA PRO A 12 5.40 14.22 22.12
C PRO A 12 5.96 14.01 20.72
N ARG A 13 6.06 12.76 20.26
CA ARG A 13 6.49 12.42 18.89
C ARG A 13 5.45 12.82 17.86
N LEU A 14 4.17 12.65 18.17
CA LEU A 14 3.05 13.04 17.30
C LEU A 14 2.85 14.55 17.26
N THR A 15 3.11 15.27 18.36
CA THR A 15 2.98 16.75 18.42
C THR A 15 4.17 17.48 17.81
N SER A 16 5.40 17.00 18.01
CA SER A 16 6.60 17.61 17.42
C SER A 16 6.61 17.55 15.89
N MET A 17 5.84 16.64 15.31
CA MET A 17 5.74 16.45 13.86
C MET A 17 4.82 17.46 13.18
N ARG A 18 3.86 18.02 13.90
CA ARG A 18 3.05 19.14 13.41
C ARG A 18 3.88 20.41 13.17
N GLU A 19 4.99 20.58 13.90
CA GLU A 19 5.81 21.78 13.88
C GLU A 19 7.02 21.67 12.94
N SER A 20 7.55 20.46 12.70
CA SER A 20 8.80 20.27 11.94
C SER A 20 8.63 19.74 10.51
N GLY A 21 7.41 19.39 10.09
CA GLY A 21 7.16 18.75 8.78
C GLY A 21 7.83 17.38 8.62
N SER A 22 8.41 16.82 9.67
CA SER A 22 9.05 15.50 9.65
C SER A 22 8.04 14.37 9.77
N ARG A 23 8.35 13.25 9.11
CA ARG A 23 7.51 12.04 9.15
C ARG A 23 7.61 11.36 10.52
N ALA A 24 6.48 10.83 11.03
CA ALA A 24 6.46 10.06 12.27
C ALA A 24 7.38 8.84 12.21
N ASP A 25 8.33 8.72 13.11
CA ASP A 25 9.03 7.46 13.32
C ASP A 25 8.36 6.68 14.46
N LEU A 26 7.51 5.73 14.04
CA LEU A 26 6.74 4.83 14.92
C LEU A 26 7.14 3.37 14.69
N ARG A 27 8.39 3.12 14.25
CA ARG A 27 8.91 1.78 14.02
C ARG A 27 8.83 0.94 15.29
N GLY A 28 8.22 -0.25 15.17
CA GLY A 28 8.04 -1.18 16.27
C GLY A 28 7.23 -0.63 17.45
N ALA A 29 6.52 0.48 17.27
CA ALA A 29 5.72 1.07 18.34
C ALA A 29 4.59 0.12 18.75
N ASN A 30 4.33 0.03 20.06
CA ASN A 30 3.15 -0.65 20.57
C ASN A 30 1.95 0.30 20.55
N LEU A 31 1.06 0.08 19.59
CA LEU A 31 -0.19 0.82 19.39
C LEU A 31 -1.40 -0.12 19.53
N TYR A 32 -1.24 -1.21 20.28
CA TYR A 32 -2.32 -2.18 20.53
C TYR A 32 -3.57 -1.50 21.08
N GLY A 33 -4.71 -1.67 20.41
CA GLY A 33 -5.99 -1.10 20.81
C GLY A 33 -6.06 0.43 20.83
N ALA A 34 -5.07 1.12 20.24
CA ALA A 34 -5.01 2.58 20.26
C ALA A 34 -6.19 3.22 19.51
N ASP A 35 -6.71 4.32 20.04
CA ASP A 35 -7.65 5.19 19.33
C ASP A 35 -6.86 6.19 18.48
N LEU A 36 -6.81 5.93 17.17
CA LEU A 36 -6.11 6.73 16.17
C LEU A 36 -7.08 7.29 15.11
N ARG A 37 -8.36 7.42 15.47
CA ARG A 37 -9.38 7.93 14.55
C ARG A 37 -9.06 9.32 14.05
N GLY A 38 -9.07 9.48 12.72
CA GLY A 38 -8.74 10.75 12.07
C GLY A 38 -7.30 11.23 12.27
N ALA A 39 -6.41 10.38 12.80
CA ALA A 39 -5.00 10.75 13.00
C ALA A 39 -4.32 11.08 11.68
N ASN A 40 -3.45 12.09 11.68
CA ASN A 40 -2.59 12.40 10.55
C ASN A 40 -1.28 11.59 10.68
N LEU A 41 -1.19 10.51 9.90
CA LEU A 41 -0.05 9.58 9.85
C LEU A 41 0.58 9.56 8.43
N ARG A 42 0.41 10.66 7.67
CA ARG A 42 0.97 10.78 6.31
C ARG A 42 2.48 10.54 6.31
N GLY A 43 2.90 9.57 5.49
CA GLY A 43 4.30 9.20 5.35
C GLY A 43 4.95 8.67 6.64
N ALA A 44 4.17 8.36 7.68
CA ALA A 44 4.70 7.80 8.92
C ALA A 44 5.43 6.49 8.67
N ASN A 45 6.50 6.27 9.42
CA ASN A 45 7.19 4.99 9.44
C ASN A 45 6.62 4.12 10.58
N LEU A 46 5.76 3.19 10.21
CA LEU A 46 5.10 2.23 11.10
C LEU A 46 5.65 0.80 10.88
N TYR A 47 6.90 0.69 10.36
CA TYR A 47 7.54 -0.60 10.13
C TYR A 47 7.52 -1.47 11.40
N GLY A 48 6.91 -2.67 11.30
CA GLY A 48 6.83 -3.63 12.41
C GLY A 48 6.03 -3.15 13.61
N ALA A 49 5.25 -2.09 13.53
CA ALA A 49 4.41 -1.61 14.62
C ALA A 49 3.31 -2.62 14.98
N ASP A 50 2.97 -2.70 16.27
CA ASP A 50 1.83 -3.47 16.75
C ASP A 50 0.58 -2.58 16.76
N LEU A 51 -0.29 -2.75 15.79
CA LEU A 51 -1.56 -2.03 15.61
C LEU A 51 -2.78 -2.93 15.81
N ARG A 52 -2.61 -4.08 16.44
CA ARG A 52 -3.70 -5.03 16.68
C ARG A 52 -4.88 -4.37 17.40
N GLY A 53 -6.08 -4.52 16.84
CA GLY A 53 -7.30 -3.96 17.40
C GLY A 53 -7.34 -2.43 17.45
N ALA A 54 -6.38 -1.72 16.85
CA ALA A 54 -6.37 -0.26 16.81
C ALA A 54 -7.55 0.28 15.98
N ASP A 55 -8.11 1.41 16.41
CA ASP A 55 -9.14 2.13 15.68
C ASP A 55 -8.52 3.25 14.83
N LEU A 56 -8.35 2.98 13.53
CA LEU A 56 -7.77 3.88 12.54
C LEU A 56 -8.81 4.49 11.60
N ARG A 57 -10.10 4.49 12.00
CA ARG A 57 -11.17 5.01 11.13
C ARG A 57 -10.90 6.45 10.71
N GLY A 58 -10.92 6.68 9.38
CA GLY A 58 -10.69 8.01 8.81
C GLY A 58 -9.27 8.55 8.99
N ALA A 59 -8.31 7.75 9.48
CA ALA A 59 -6.92 8.18 9.59
C ALA A 59 -6.30 8.43 8.21
N ASP A 60 -5.40 9.42 8.13
CA ASP A 60 -4.64 9.69 6.92
C ASP A 60 -3.27 9.00 6.99
N LEU A 61 -3.18 7.85 6.30
CA LEU A 61 -1.99 7.01 6.17
C LEU A 61 -1.35 7.12 4.77
N TYR A 62 -1.61 8.22 4.04
CA TYR A 62 -1.05 8.43 2.71
C TYR A 62 0.47 8.20 2.70
N GLY A 63 0.95 7.26 1.88
CA GLY A 63 2.38 6.97 1.75
C GLY A 63 3.06 6.42 3.01
N ALA A 64 2.31 5.97 4.01
CA ALA A 64 2.86 5.38 5.23
C ALA A 64 3.59 4.06 4.96
N ASP A 65 4.65 3.81 5.72
CA ASP A 65 5.37 2.53 5.69
C ASP A 65 4.81 1.60 6.77
N LEU A 66 3.95 0.68 6.35
CA LEU A 66 3.31 -0.34 7.20
C LEU A 66 3.94 -1.73 7.01
N ARG A 67 5.14 -1.80 6.44
CA ARG A 67 5.80 -3.10 6.21
C ARG A 67 5.97 -3.88 7.51
N GLY A 68 5.50 -5.14 7.48
CA GLY A 68 5.60 -6.03 8.64
C GLY A 68 4.78 -5.59 9.86
N ALA A 69 3.96 -4.56 9.76
CA ALA A 69 3.08 -4.15 10.85
C ALA A 69 2.02 -5.22 11.14
N ASP A 70 1.68 -5.37 12.42
CA ASP A 70 0.59 -6.26 12.84
C ASP A 70 -0.70 -5.46 12.96
N LEU A 71 -1.58 -5.61 11.99
CA LEU A 71 -2.88 -4.92 11.87
C LEU A 71 -4.06 -5.86 12.16
N ARG A 72 -3.82 -6.99 12.82
CA ARG A 72 -4.90 -7.94 13.12
C ARG A 72 -6.05 -7.25 13.86
N ASP A 73 -7.27 -7.48 13.38
CA ASP A 73 -8.51 -6.93 13.95
C ASP A 73 -8.55 -5.39 14.03
N ALA A 74 -7.63 -4.67 13.37
CA ALA A 74 -7.63 -3.22 13.30
C ALA A 74 -8.78 -2.70 12.42
N ASN A 75 -9.32 -1.54 12.77
CA ASN A 75 -10.39 -0.91 12.01
C ASN A 75 -9.87 0.28 11.19
N LEU A 76 -9.70 0.08 9.88
CA LEU A 76 -9.22 1.09 8.93
C LEU A 76 -10.34 1.65 8.03
N ARG A 77 -11.61 1.49 8.40
CA ARG A 77 -12.73 1.97 7.56
C ARG A 77 -12.60 3.46 7.28
N GLY A 78 -12.65 3.83 5.99
CA GLY A 78 -12.51 5.22 5.55
C GLY A 78 -11.11 5.81 5.72
N ALA A 79 -10.10 5.03 6.13
CA ALA A 79 -8.72 5.51 6.18
C ALA A 79 -8.17 5.75 4.78
N ASN A 80 -7.27 6.75 4.66
CA ASN A 80 -6.55 7.01 3.43
C ASN A 80 -5.24 6.21 3.39
N LEU A 81 -5.25 5.07 2.71
CA LEU A 81 -4.07 4.21 2.52
C LEU A 81 -3.36 4.44 1.18
N ARG A 82 -3.73 5.48 0.40
CA ARG A 82 -3.13 5.73 -0.91
C ARG A 82 -1.61 5.73 -0.83
N GLY A 83 -0.98 4.87 -1.63
CA GLY A 83 0.47 4.74 -1.69
C GLY A 83 1.14 4.12 -0.46
N ALA A 84 0.39 3.74 0.57
CA ALA A 84 0.94 3.04 1.74
C ALA A 84 1.61 1.71 1.35
N ASN A 85 2.64 1.33 2.09
CA ASN A 85 3.36 0.08 1.86
C ASN A 85 2.91 -0.99 2.87
N LEU A 86 2.10 -1.94 2.41
CA LEU A 86 1.56 -3.04 3.21
C LEU A 86 2.36 -4.35 3.08
N TYR A 87 3.58 -4.32 2.51
CA TYR A 87 4.39 -5.52 2.32
C TYR A 87 4.63 -6.27 3.64
N GLY A 88 4.20 -7.53 3.70
CA GLY A 88 4.36 -8.36 4.89
C GLY A 88 3.53 -7.94 6.10
N ALA A 89 2.64 -6.97 5.98
CA ALA A 89 1.71 -6.62 7.05
C ALA A 89 0.71 -7.74 7.31
N ASN A 90 0.39 -7.99 8.59
CA ASN A 90 -0.63 -8.95 8.97
C ASN A 90 -1.99 -8.26 9.06
N LEU A 91 -2.87 -8.55 8.12
CA LEU A 91 -4.20 -7.92 7.98
C LEU A 91 -5.35 -8.87 8.37
N TYR A 92 -5.07 -9.98 9.06
CA TYR A 92 -6.11 -10.93 9.46
C TYR A 92 -7.18 -10.24 10.32
N GLY A 93 -8.45 -10.35 9.93
CA GLY A 93 -9.57 -9.71 10.64
C GLY A 93 -9.65 -8.18 10.53
N ALA A 94 -8.71 -7.53 9.85
CA ALA A 94 -8.73 -6.07 9.69
C ALA A 94 -9.89 -5.61 8.79
N ASN A 95 -10.54 -4.51 9.19
CA ASN A 95 -11.53 -3.84 8.35
C ASN A 95 -10.83 -2.79 7.47
N LEU A 96 -10.55 -3.16 6.22
CA LEU A 96 -9.86 -2.28 5.28
C LEU A 96 -10.79 -1.20 4.69
N PRO A 97 -10.24 -0.08 4.20
CA PRO A 97 -10.99 0.89 3.40
C PRO A 97 -11.52 0.27 2.10
N ASP A 98 -12.54 0.90 1.53
CA ASP A 98 -13.09 0.51 0.24
C ASP A 98 -12.00 0.48 -0.85
N LEU A 99 -12.13 -0.46 -1.78
CA LEU A 99 -11.21 -0.67 -2.89
C LEU A 99 -9.73 -0.82 -2.45
N THR A 100 -9.51 -1.45 -1.29
CA THR A 100 -8.17 -1.81 -0.80
C THR A 100 -8.04 -3.32 -0.74
N PHE A 101 -7.03 -3.85 -1.44
CA PHE A 101 -6.81 -5.28 -1.62
C PHE A 101 -5.33 -5.63 -1.47
N VAL A 102 -5.03 -6.78 -0.88
CA VAL A 102 -3.71 -7.42 -0.92
C VAL A 102 -3.89 -8.75 -1.65
N ILE A 103 -3.17 -8.90 -2.76
CA ILE A 103 -3.29 -10.05 -3.64
C ILE A 103 -2.13 -11.00 -3.36
N LEU A 104 -2.47 -12.22 -2.96
CA LEU A 104 -1.51 -13.28 -2.63
C LEU A 104 -1.36 -14.26 -3.79
N GLY A 105 -0.24 -15.00 -3.80
CA GLY A 105 0.03 -16.04 -4.78
C GLY A 105 0.62 -15.57 -6.10
N GLU A 106 0.83 -14.28 -6.27
CA GLU A 106 1.49 -13.72 -7.45
C GLU A 106 3.01 -13.67 -7.27
N LYS A 107 3.74 -13.57 -8.40
CA LYS A 107 5.22 -13.52 -8.42
C LYS A 107 5.77 -12.33 -7.62
N TYR A 108 5.09 -11.20 -7.68
CA TYR A 108 5.41 -10.00 -6.91
C TYR A 108 4.33 -9.77 -5.86
N PHE A 109 4.72 -9.15 -4.74
CA PHE A 109 3.72 -8.61 -3.81
C PHE A 109 2.86 -7.57 -4.51
N ILE A 110 1.55 -7.73 -4.46
CA ILE A 110 0.61 -6.76 -5.04
C ILE A 110 -0.33 -6.25 -3.97
N SER A 111 -0.48 -4.94 -3.90
CA SER A 111 -1.56 -4.31 -3.16
C SER A 111 -2.17 -3.16 -3.96
N ILE A 112 -3.49 -3.03 -3.86
CA ILE A 112 -4.26 -1.90 -4.39
C ILE A 112 -4.76 -1.13 -3.18
N THR A 113 -4.54 0.18 -3.14
CA THR A 113 -4.91 1.01 -2.00
C THR A 113 -5.87 2.12 -2.43
N ASN A 114 -7.06 2.14 -1.81
CA ASN A 114 -8.17 3.06 -2.10
C ASN A 114 -8.55 3.15 -3.59
N GLY A 115 -8.35 2.07 -4.35
CA GLY A 115 -8.69 2.01 -5.77
C GLY A 115 -7.83 2.86 -6.70
N GLU A 116 -6.79 3.50 -6.19
CA GLU A 116 -6.01 4.48 -6.95
C GLU A 116 -4.54 4.08 -7.13
N TYR A 117 -3.89 3.60 -6.08
CA TYR A 117 -2.48 3.20 -6.11
C TYR A 117 -2.33 1.69 -6.17
N VAL A 118 -1.43 1.22 -7.02
CA VAL A 118 -1.07 -0.19 -7.15
C VAL A 118 0.42 -0.36 -6.90
N ARG A 119 0.74 -1.19 -5.92
CA ARG A 119 2.10 -1.65 -5.68
C ARG A 119 2.30 -3.00 -6.35
N ALA A 120 3.38 -3.14 -7.11
CA ALA A 120 3.86 -4.42 -7.63
C ALA A 120 5.35 -4.55 -7.31
N GLY A 121 5.69 -5.43 -6.37
CA GLY A 121 7.03 -5.51 -5.80
C GLY A 121 7.46 -4.20 -5.13
N CYS A 122 8.58 -3.61 -5.57
CA CYS A 122 9.08 -2.32 -5.06
C CYS A 122 8.46 -1.10 -5.77
N GLN A 123 7.82 -1.30 -6.92
CA GLN A 123 7.18 -0.22 -7.69
C GLN A 123 5.81 0.14 -7.10
N ASN A 124 5.49 1.43 -7.04
CA ASN A 124 4.22 1.92 -6.52
C ASN A 124 3.76 3.14 -7.32
N HIS A 125 2.74 2.94 -8.15
CA HIS A 125 2.23 3.93 -9.09
C HIS A 125 0.71 3.94 -9.05
N THR A 126 0.10 4.99 -9.62
CA THR A 126 -1.34 5.03 -9.79
C THR A 126 -1.80 3.99 -10.83
N VAL A 127 -3.08 3.60 -10.76
CA VAL A 127 -3.72 2.76 -11.78
C VAL A 127 -3.52 3.36 -13.17
N GLU A 128 -3.65 4.69 -13.26
CA GLU A 128 -3.53 5.41 -14.53
C GLU A 128 -2.11 5.37 -15.10
N GLU A 129 -1.08 5.53 -14.24
CA GLU A 129 0.32 5.40 -14.64
C GLU A 129 0.63 3.98 -15.09
N TRP A 130 0.19 2.94 -14.33
CA TRP A 130 0.39 1.55 -14.73
C TRP A 130 -0.19 1.24 -16.12
N ARG A 131 -1.29 1.87 -16.52
CA ARG A 131 -1.92 1.67 -17.84
C ARG A 131 -1.21 2.36 -18.99
N LYS A 132 -0.29 3.29 -18.72
CA LYS A 132 0.38 4.13 -19.74
C LYS A 132 1.84 3.79 -19.98
N TYR A 133 2.44 2.91 -19.17
CA TYR A 133 3.87 2.60 -19.28
C TYR A 133 4.23 2.06 -20.66
N SER A 134 5.31 2.58 -21.21
CA SER A 134 5.96 2.05 -22.40
C SER A 134 6.67 0.73 -22.11
N LYS A 135 6.96 -0.05 -23.15
CA LYS A 135 7.72 -1.30 -23.06
C LYS A 135 9.09 -1.08 -22.40
N GLN A 136 9.77 0.04 -22.74
CA GLN A 136 11.07 0.38 -22.20
C GLN A 136 11.00 0.64 -20.69
N GLU A 137 10.06 1.46 -20.22
CA GLU A 137 9.90 1.77 -18.80
C GLU A 137 9.62 0.50 -17.98
N ILE A 138 8.78 -0.41 -18.49
CA ILE A 138 8.54 -1.71 -17.82
C ILE A 138 9.80 -2.56 -17.81
N ALA A 139 10.57 -2.59 -18.90
CA ALA A 139 11.83 -3.34 -18.95
C ALA A 139 12.89 -2.80 -17.96
N GLU A 140 12.91 -1.50 -17.71
CA GLU A 140 13.81 -0.85 -16.74
C GLU A 140 13.49 -1.23 -15.28
N MET A 141 12.28 -1.68 -14.97
CA MET A 141 11.88 -2.09 -13.61
C MET A 141 12.51 -3.42 -13.18
N ASP A 142 12.43 -4.48 -13.98
CA ASP A 142 13.01 -5.82 -13.71
C ASP A 142 13.20 -6.62 -15.02
N GLY A 143 13.59 -5.96 -16.09
CA GLY A 143 13.93 -6.58 -17.38
C GLY A 143 12.79 -7.43 -17.96
N ARG A 144 13.17 -8.57 -18.58
CA ARG A 144 12.20 -9.52 -19.17
C ARG A 144 11.16 -10.03 -18.15
N LYS A 145 11.49 -10.09 -16.86
CA LYS A 145 10.56 -10.58 -15.84
C LYS A 145 9.40 -9.62 -15.63
N ALA A 146 9.68 -8.32 -15.62
CA ALA A 146 8.63 -7.30 -15.55
C ALA A 146 7.76 -7.33 -16.81
N LEU A 147 8.37 -7.40 -18.00
CA LEU A 147 7.64 -7.49 -19.27
C LEU A 147 6.68 -8.69 -19.31
N LYS A 148 7.11 -9.86 -18.86
CA LYS A 148 6.28 -11.07 -18.80
C LYS A 148 5.14 -10.97 -17.78
N PHE A 149 5.33 -10.21 -16.70
CA PHE A 149 4.35 -10.07 -15.64
C PHE A 149 3.36 -8.92 -15.87
N TYR A 150 3.74 -7.91 -16.62
CA TYR A 150 2.94 -6.68 -16.80
C TYR A 150 1.52 -6.92 -17.34
N PRO A 151 1.26 -7.79 -18.34
CA PRO A 151 -0.10 -8.09 -18.77
C PRO A 151 -0.95 -8.66 -17.63
N ARG A 152 -0.37 -9.56 -16.82
CA ARG A 152 -1.03 -10.14 -15.65
C ARG A 152 -1.36 -9.08 -14.60
N LEU A 153 -0.47 -8.12 -14.38
CA LEU A 153 -0.73 -7.00 -13.48
C LEU A 153 -1.93 -6.16 -13.96
N LEU A 154 -2.01 -5.88 -15.27
CA LEU A 154 -3.16 -5.16 -15.83
C LEU A 154 -4.46 -5.97 -15.72
N ASP A 155 -4.41 -7.31 -15.88
CA ASP A 155 -5.58 -8.16 -15.66
C ASP A 155 -6.08 -8.10 -14.21
N ILE A 156 -5.16 -8.07 -13.25
CA ILE A 156 -5.47 -7.91 -11.83
C ILE A 156 -6.11 -6.54 -11.58
N ILE A 157 -5.54 -5.47 -12.11
CA ILE A 157 -6.12 -4.12 -12.01
C ILE A 157 -7.53 -4.09 -12.60
N ASP A 158 -7.71 -4.67 -13.79
CA ASP A 158 -9.00 -4.72 -14.47
C ASP A 158 -10.06 -5.50 -13.67
N PHE A 159 -9.64 -6.56 -13.00
CA PHE A 159 -10.53 -7.36 -12.17
C PHE A 159 -11.03 -6.61 -10.93
N TYR A 160 -10.14 -5.93 -10.21
CA TYR A 160 -10.47 -5.28 -8.94
C TYR A 160 -11.01 -3.85 -9.09
N ILE A 161 -10.55 -3.11 -10.10
CA ILE A 161 -10.85 -1.68 -10.25
C ILE A 161 -11.78 -1.43 -11.45
N GLY A 162 -11.72 -2.29 -12.45
CA GLY A 162 -12.46 -2.15 -13.69
C GLY A 162 -11.55 -2.03 -14.90
N LYS A 163 -12.11 -2.39 -16.06
CA LYS A 163 -11.39 -2.35 -17.34
C LYS A 163 -10.98 -0.93 -17.70
N GLY A 164 -9.79 -0.81 -18.28
CA GLY A 164 -9.27 0.44 -18.79
C GLY A 164 -8.42 0.23 -20.04
N GLU A 165 -7.89 1.32 -20.54
CA GLU A 165 -6.99 1.31 -21.69
C GLU A 165 -5.71 0.53 -21.38
N ARG A 166 -5.15 -0.10 -22.40
CA ARG A 166 -3.88 -0.82 -22.36
C ARG A 166 -2.92 -0.22 -23.38
N PRO A 167 -1.62 -0.16 -23.08
CA PRO A 167 -0.62 0.31 -24.04
C PRO A 167 -0.66 -0.50 -25.34
N ASP A 168 -0.61 0.19 -26.48
CA ASP A 168 -0.70 -0.43 -27.81
C ASP A 168 0.38 -1.50 -28.05
N TRP A 169 1.56 -1.32 -27.47
CA TRP A 169 2.66 -2.30 -27.61
C TRP A 169 2.34 -3.67 -27.05
N LEU A 170 1.40 -3.80 -26.08
CA LEU A 170 0.96 -5.11 -25.56
C LEU A 170 0.13 -5.92 -26.56
N THR A 171 -0.51 -5.24 -27.51
CA THR A 171 -1.35 -5.87 -28.53
C THR A 171 -0.58 -6.11 -29.83
N SER A 172 0.69 -5.68 -29.90
CA SER A 172 1.53 -5.85 -31.09
C SER A 172 2.00 -7.32 -31.25
N LYS A 173 2.11 -7.77 -32.49
CA LYS A 173 2.64 -9.12 -32.81
C LYS A 173 4.07 -9.32 -32.27
N GLU A 174 4.91 -8.29 -32.32
CA GLU A 174 6.30 -8.32 -31.83
C GLU A 174 6.38 -8.68 -30.33
N TYR A 175 5.42 -8.20 -29.52
CA TYR A 175 5.39 -8.54 -28.10
C TYR A 175 5.02 -10.02 -27.88
N ALA A 176 4.07 -10.56 -28.66
CA ALA A 176 3.65 -11.96 -28.55
C ALA A 176 4.82 -12.92 -28.79
N ASP A 177 5.69 -12.62 -29.76
CA ASP A 177 6.83 -13.45 -30.13
C ASP A 177 7.96 -13.41 -29.06
N GLU A 178 8.20 -12.27 -28.43
CA GLU A 178 9.24 -12.13 -27.38
C GLU A 178 8.91 -12.80 -26.04
N VAL A 179 7.65 -13.02 -25.72
CA VAL A 179 7.21 -13.57 -24.44
C VAL A 179 7.09 -15.10 -24.48
N THR A 180 7.02 -15.68 -25.68
CA THR A 180 6.93 -17.13 -25.90
C THR A 180 8.28 -17.85 -25.95
N GLU A 181 9.41 -17.14 -26.11
CA GLU A 181 10.78 -17.65 -26.00
C GLU A 181 11.33 -17.50 -24.55
#